data_6d334ae29bebe6ffe72c79d7497bbdac
#
_entry.id   6d334ae29bebe6ffe72c79d7497bbdac
#
_cell.length_a   1.000
_cell.length_b   1.000
_cell.length_c   1.000
_cell.angle_alpha   90.00
_cell.angle_beta   90.00
_cell.angle_gamma   90.00
#
_symmetry.space_group_name_H-M   'P 1'
#
loop_
_entity.id
_entity.type
_entity.pdbx_description
1 polymer ?
#
loop_
_entity_poly.entity_id
_entity_poly.type
_entity_poly.pdbx_seq_one_letter_code
_entity_poly.pdbx_strand_id
1 'polypeptide(L)'
;MELSKLNLKKLLGFNGQIRFVDNITSRKLKVGVVGVGYVGKALAQAMLSSGFETYGFDINPDKLGEIDHQKFTRAYNVEQLENCDVVCICVPTPLDEKRQPDLRPLIRACNELARLKTKKQLVIVESTVAPGTLRNIVLPIFAKEGKRLGEDFYLAVSPERVDPGNKVFTLKTTPKVVGGIDEESAKLATEFYSTFIDEVVTTTTSEVAELSKLLENTFRLVNISLVNEIKGYADKAGIDIWEVINAAATKPFAFMPHYPGPGVGGHCIPVDPVYLLEEAKTKGVDLNITKSAIELNETLSRKIVEEAKETLNGYTNGRKPKMLLIGLAYKPNSSDTRESPALKIWEQAVSEGFKVSYYDPHVPKLNGYTCQPITREILAKQDVIVIVTHHENIPYELLDEAGKPIIDTRNSMRKFSKDKLFWLERRIS
;
A
#
# COMPACT_ATOMS: atom_id res chain seq x y z
N MET A 1 -8.01 -56.65 6.63
CA MET A 1 -8.16 -55.77 7.81
C MET A 1 -7.52 -54.36 7.62
N GLU A 2 -6.59 -54.17 6.68
CA GLU A 2 -5.97 -52.85 6.39
C GLU A 2 -6.82 -51.94 5.48
N LEU A 3 -7.59 -52.50 4.54
CA LEU A 3 -8.48 -51.75 3.66
C LEU A 3 -9.62 -51.00 4.39
N SER A 4 -10.06 -51.53 5.55
CA SER A 4 -11.12 -50.90 6.36
C SER A 4 -10.61 -49.66 7.14
N LYS A 5 -9.34 -49.63 7.57
CA LYS A 5 -8.73 -48.50 8.29
C LYS A 5 -8.41 -47.33 7.36
N LEU A 6 -8.05 -47.61 6.10
CA LEU A 6 -7.78 -46.57 5.09
C LEU A 6 -9.07 -45.84 4.67
N ASN A 7 -10.18 -46.61 4.51
CA ASN A 7 -11.49 -46.04 4.20
C ASN A 7 -12.06 -45.22 5.37
N LEU A 8 -11.85 -45.66 6.63
CA LEU A 8 -12.32 -44.95 7.82
C LEU A 8 -11.55 -43.62 8.01
N LYS A 9 -10.23 -43.61 7.76
CA LYS A 9 -9.43 -42.35 7.80
C LYS A 9 -9.84 -41.37 6.72
N LYS A 10 -10.16 -41.80 5.48
CA LYS A 10 -10.71 -40.95 4.41
C LYS A 10 -12.11 -40.43 4.77
N LEU A 11 -12.99 -41.28 5.34
CA LEU A 11 -14.34 -40.87 5.79
C LEU A 11 -14.29 -39.88 6.95
N LEU A 12 -13.39 -40.06 7.92
CA LEU A 12 -13.21 -39.12 9.05
C LEU A 12 -12.59 -37.79 8.61
N GLY A 13 -11.68 -37.81 7.63
CA GLY A 13 -11.15 -36.62 6.99
C GLY A 13 -12.25 -35.85 6.24
N PHE A 14 -13.07 -36.56 5.46
CA PHE A 14 -14.19 -35.98 4.72
C PHE A 14 -15.26 -35.35 5.64
N ASN A 15 -15.60 -36.04 6.74
CA ASN A 15 -16.53 -35.51 7.75
C ASN A 15 -15.97 -34.28 8.47
N GLY A 16 -14.65 -34.19 8.68
CA GLY A 16 -13.99 -33.03 9.26
C GLY A 16 -14.07 -31.77 8.35
N GLN A 17 -13.89 -31.99 7.04
CA GLN A 17 -14.02 -30.94 6.03
C GLN A 17 -15.44 -30.39 5.92
N ILE A 18 -16.43 -31.29 5.79
CA ILE A 18 -17.85 -30.92 5.74
C ILE A 18 -18.20 -30.07 6.96
N ARG A 19 -17.77 -30.45 8.14
CA ARG A 19 -18.03 -29.71 9.38
C ARG A 19 -17.34 -28.34 9.41
N PHE A 20 -16.15 -28.19 8.83
CA PHE A 20 -15.45 -26.90 8.74
C PHE A 20 -16.19 -25.96 7.77
N VAL A 21 -16.57 -26.42 6.59
CA VAL A 21 -17.35 -25.64 5.61
C VAL A 21 -18.72 -25.26 6.16
N ASP A 22 -19.43 -26.18 6.82
CA ASP A 22 -20.72 -25.90 7.46
C ASP A 22 -20.57 -24.82 8.55
N ASN A 23 -19.48 -24.85 9.32
CA ASN A 23 -19.20 -23.83 10.32
C ASN A 23 -18.84 -22.48 9.70
N ILE A 24 -18.14 -22.44 8.56
CA ILE A 24 -17.92 -21.22 7.77
C ILE A 24 -19.28 -20.62 7.39
N THR A 25 -20.11 -21.38 6.72
CA THR A 25 -21.41 -20.92 6.17
C THR A 25 -22.34 -20.45 7.29
N SER A 26 -22.35 -21.15 8.44
CA SER A 26 -23.20 -20.78 9.60
C SER A 26 -22.58 -19.71 10.51
N ARG A 27 -21.41 -19.12 10.19
CA ARG A 27 -20.66 -18.13 10.99
C ARG A 27 -20.32 -18.61 12.40
N LYS A 28 -20.13 -19.88 12.60
CA LYS A 28 -19.77 -20.46 13.90
C LYS A 28 -18.27 -20.52 14.14
N LEU A 29 -17.46 -20.16 13.14
CA LEU A 29 -16.01 -20.10 13.30
C LEU A 29 -15.58 -18.88 14.12
N LYS A 30 -14.52 -19.04 14.90
CA LYS A 30 -13.78 -17.97 15.52
C LYS A 30 -12.62 -17.57 14.59
N VAL A 31 -12.48 -16.28 14.36
CA VAL A 31 -11.48 -15.76 13.43
C VAL A 31 -10.48 -14.88 14.16
N GLY A 32 -9.19 -15.13 13.95
CA GLY A 32 -8.09 -14.33 14.46
C GLY A 32 -7.53 -13.39 13.39
N VAL A 33 -7.14 -12.18 13.78
CA VAL A 33 -6.39 -11.24 12.95
C VAL A 33 -5.10 -10.87 13.69
N VAL A 34 -3.95 -11.17 13.08
CA VAL A 34 -2.63 -10.81 13.56
C VAL A 34 -2.12 -9.59 12.80
N GLY A 35 -1.93 -8.48 13.51
CA GLY A 35 -1.67 -7.17 12.91
C GLY A 35 -2.98 -6.42 12.61
N VAL A 36 -3.49 -5.65 13.58
CA VAL A 36 -4.73 -4.85 13.48
C VAL A 36 -4.41 -3.42 13.01
N GLY A 37 -3.47 -3.34 12.07
CA GLY A 37 -3.17 -2.11 11.35
C GLY A 37 -4.25 -1.81 10.30
N TYR A 38 -3.86 -1.11 9.26
CA TYR A 38 -4.79 -0.64 8.23
C TYR A 38 -5.59 -1.78 7.56
N VAL A 39 -4.89 -2.81 7.08
CA VAL A 39 -5.48 -3.98 6.41
C VAL A 39 -6.26 -4.83 7.42
N GLY A 40 -5.62 -5.23 8.51
CA GLY A 40 -6.24 -6.12 9.50
C GLY A 40 -7.45 -5.51 10.17
N LYS A 41 -7.48 -4.19 10.40
CA LYS A 41 -8.66 -3.48 10.92
C LYS A 41 -9.84 -3.56 9.94
N ALA A 42 -9.61 -3.27 8.65
CA ALA A 42 -10.65 -3.33 7.63
C ALA A 42 -11.21 -4.76 7.49
N LEU A 43 -10.32 -5.76 7.50
CA LEU A 43 -10.69 -7.17 7.43
C LEU A 43 -11.47 -7.61 8.68
N ALA A 44 -11.01 -7.24 9.89
CA ALA A 44 -11.72 -7.53 11.14
C ALA A 44 -13.14 -6.92 11.13
N GLN A 45 -13.29 -5.68 10.70
CA GLN A 45 -14.59 -5.02 10.59
C GLN A 45 -15.52 -5.71 9.59
N ALA A 46 -15.02 -6.19 8.45
CA ALA A 46 -15.81 -6.94 7.48
C ALA A 46 -16.30 -8.28 8.05
N MET A 47 -15.42 -9.01 8.74
CA MET A 47 -15.77 -10.27 9.40
C MET A 47 -16.81 -10.07 10.52
N LEU A 48 -16.63 -9.04 11.36
CA LEU A 48 -17.59 -8.67 12.41
C LEU A 48 -18.97 -8.31 11.83
N SER A 49 -18.98 -7.50 10.77
CA SER A 49 -20.21 -7.10 10.07
C SER A 49 -20.91 -8.31 9.44
N SER A 50 -20.17 -9.37 9.11
CA SER A 50 -20.71 -10.62 8.57
C SER A 50 -21.10 -11.62 9.67
N GLY A 51 -20.91 -11.25 10.94
CA GLY A 51 -21.39 -12.02 12.10
C GLY A 51 -20.38 -12.96 12.74
N PHE A 52 -19.12 -12.99 12.30
CA PHE A 52 -18.07 -13.81 12.92
C PHE A 52 -17.65 -13.25 14.30
N GLU A 53 -17.34 -14.15 15.23
CA GLU A 53 -16.60 -13.85 16.45
C GLU A 53 -15.14 -13.63 16.10
N THR A 54 -14.62 -12.41 16.29
CA THR A 54 -13.32 -12.00 15.77
C THR A 54 -12.37 -11.59 16.90
N TYR A 55 -11.17 -12.15 16.88
CA TYR A 55 -10.08 -11.87 17.81
C TYR A 55 -9.01 -11.04 17.08
N GLY A 56 -8.61 -9.92 17.64
CA GLY A 56 -7.53 -9.09 17.11
C GLY A 56 -6.31 -9.13 18.01
N PHE A 57 -5.14 -9.40 17.45
CA PHE A 57 -3.84 -9.29 18.13
C PHE A 57 -2.93 -8.30 17.38
N ASP A 58 -2.36 -7.36 18.10
CA ASP A 58 -1.35 -6.43 17.58
C ASP A 58 -0.28 -6.18 18.63
N ILE A 59 0.98 -6.01 18.19
CA ILE A 59 2.10 -5.66 19.07
C ILE A 59 1.93 -4.26 19.69
N ASN A 60 1.14 -3.39 19.06
CA ASN A 60 0.68 -2.12 19.63
C ASN A 60 -0.78 -2.26 20.08
N PRO A 61 -1.05 -2.42 21.40
CA PRO A 61 -2.39 -2.64 21.91
C PRO A 61 -3.35 -1.46 21.67
N ASP A 62 -2.86 -0.24 21.42
CA ASP A 62 -3.70 0.93 21.12
C ASP A 62 -4.51 0.70 19.83
N LYS A 63 -3.97 -0.07 18.87
CA LYS A 63 -4.67 -0.45 17.64
C LYS A 63 -5.93 -1.25 17.88
N LEU A 64 -5.97 -2.06 18.93
CA LEU A 64 -7.12 -2.87 19.30
C LEU A 64 -8.27 -1.99 19.83
N GLY A 65 -7.95 -0.82 20.40
CA GLY A 65 -8.92 0.16 20.90
C GLY A 65 -9.74 0.82 19.79
N GLU A 66 -9.25 0.78 18.54
CA GLU A 66 -9.92 1.40 17.41
C GLU A 66 -11.13 0.59 16.87
N ILE A 67 -11.36 -0.63 17.39
CA ILE A 67 -12.52 -1.47 17.03
C ILE A 67 -13.44 -1.59 18.23
N ASP A 68 -14.64 -1.04 18.10
CA ASP A 68 -15.72 -1.16 19.08
C ASP A 68 -16.86 -2.01 18.51
N HIS A 69 -16.92 -3.27 18.92
CA HIS A 69 -17.95 -4.22 18.49
C HIS A 69 -18.09 -5.36 19.51
N GLN A 70 -19.34 -5.75 19.85
CA GLN A 70 -19.63 -6.75 20.89
C GLN A 70 -19.04 -8.15 20.63
N LYS A 71 -18.81 -8.51 19.37
CA LYS A 71 -18.18 -9.79 18.95
C LYS A 71 -16.67 -9.67 18.71
N PHE A 72 -16.07 -8.53 19.05
CA PHE A 72 -14.63 -8.33 18.92
C PHE A 72 -13.94 -8.58 20.25
N THR A 73 -12.98 -9.49 20.26
CA THR A 73 -12.12 -9.77 21.41
C THR A 73 -10.73 -9.21 21.17
N ARG A 74 -10.28 -8.32 22.05
CA ARG A 74 -8.92 -7.81 22.07
C ARG A 74 -7.99 -8.86 22.66
N ALA A 75 -7.16 -9.48 21.83
CA ALA A 75 -6.16 -10.42 22.28
C ALA A 75 -4.85 -9.67 22.62
N TYR A 76 -4.38 -9.84 23.84
CA TYR A 76 -3.16 -9.18 24.35
C TYR A 76 -1.92 -10.08 24.25
N ASN A 77 -2.12 -11.33 23.90
CA ASN A 77 -1.06 -12.28 23.56
C ASN A 77 -1.57 -13.22 22.46
N VAL A 78 -0.63 -13.89 21.79
CA VAL A 78 -0.93 -14.75 20.63
C VAL A 78 -1.64 -16.04 21.05
N GLU A 79 -1.46 -16.52 22.29
CA GLU A 79 -2.08 -17.72 22.83
C GLU A 79 -3.61 -17.63 22.87
N GLN A 80 -4.16 -16.42 22.95
CA GLN A 80 -5.60 -16.20 22.87
C GLN A 80 -6.21 -16.55 21.50
N LEU A 81 -5.35 -16.73 20.46
CA LEU A 81 -5.75 -17.18 19.12
C LEU A 81 -5.77 -18.73 18.98
N GLU A 82 -5.39 -19.48 20.01
CA GLU A 82 -5.41 -20.96 19.98
C GLU A 82 -6.78 -21.55 19.60
N ASN A 83 -7.85 -20.86 20.00
CA ASN A 83 -9.20 -21.30 19.73
C ASN A 83 -9.80 -20.73 18.43
N CYS A 84 -9.02 -19.98 17.64
CA CYS A 84 -9.46 -19.50 16.33
C CYS A 84 -9.35 -20.63 15.30
N ASP A 85 -10.39 -20.79 14.51
CA ASP A 85 -10.43 -21.77 13.41
C ASP A 85 -9.74 -21.22 12.16
N VAL A 86 -9.80 -19.89 11.95
CA VAL A 86 -9.12 -19.17 10.87
C VAL A 86 -8.26 -18.08 11.48
N VAL A 87 -7.03 -17.91 10.99
CA VAL A 87 -6.17 -16.78 11.37
C VAL A 87 -5.63 -16.08 10.13
N CYS A 88 -5.91 -14.77 10.03
CA CYS A 88 -5.40 -13.91 8.97
C CYS A 88 -4.19 -13.12 9.49
N ILE A 89 -3.06 -13.21 8.78
CA ILE A 89 -1.81 -12.52 9.11
C ILE A 89 -1.71 -11.25 8.25
N CYS A 90 -1.87 -10.09 8.89
CA CYS A 90 -1.90 -8.77 8.26
C CYS A 90 -0.74 -7.89 8.74
N VAL A 91 0.40 -8.49 9.06
CA VAL A 91 1.58 -7.76 9.54
C VAL A 91 2.29 -7.01 8.40
N PRO A 92 3.01 -5.90 8.69
CA PRO A 92 3.73 -5.18 7.66
C PRO A 92 4.90 -6.00 7.10
N THR A 93 5.15 -5.79 5.79
CA THR A 93 6.28 -6.33 5.04
C THR A 93 7.02 -5.14 4.37
N PRO A 94 7.77 -4.32 5.13
CA PRO A 94 8.45 -3.14 4.62
C PRO A 94 9.74 -3.50 3.87
N LEU A 95 10.46 -2.47 3.42
CA LEU A 95 11.88 -2.58 3.09
C LEU A 95 12.72 -2.23 4.32
N ASP A 96 13.89 -2.84 4.44
CA ASP A 96 14.89 -2.49 5.44
C ASP A 96 15.66 -1.19 5.09
N GLU A 97 16.63 -0.81 5.92
CA GLU A 97 17.46 0.38 5.70
C GLU A 97 18.31 0.31 4.41
N LYS A 98 18.55 -0.90 3.89
CA LYS A 98 19.27 -1.14 2.62
C LYS A 98 18.29 -1.25 1.44
N ARG A 99 17.01 -0.95 1.67
CA ARG A 99 15.91 -1.08 0.70
C ARG A 99 15.74 -2.52 0.18
N GLN A 100 16.00 -3.51 1.05
CA GLN A 100 15.73 -4.93 0.78
C GLN A 100 14.43 -5.38 1.46
N PRO A 101 13.72 -6.39 0.92
CA PRO A 101 12.52 -6.97 1.53
C PRO A 101 12.75 -7.39 2.99
N ASP A 102 11.92 -6.90 3.91
CA ASP A 102 11.99 -7.26 5.33
C ASP A 102 10.80 -8.13 5.74
N LEU A 103 11.03 -9.43 5.79
CA LEU A 103 10.03 -10.42 6.21
C LEU A 103 10.08 -10.74 7.72
N ARG A 104 10.92 -10.06 8.50
CA ARG A 104 11.05 -10.34 9.96
C ARG A 104 9.71 -10.27 10.70
N PRO A 105 8.82 -9.29 10.45
CA PRO A 105 7.51 -9.27 11.12
C PRO A 105 6.65 -10.48 10.77
N LEU A 106 6.62 -10.90 9.49
CA LEU A 106 5.89 -12.09 9.04
C LEU A 106 6.45 -13.37 9.65
N ILE A 107 7.76 -13.54 9.59
CA ILE A 107 8.45 -14.72 10.16
C ILE A 107 8.18 -14.82 11.66
N ARG A 108 8.21 -13.69 12.38
CA ARG A 108 7.90 -13.65 13.82
C ARG A 108 6.45 -14.08 14.08
N ALA A 109 5.48 -13.50 13.38
CA ALA A 109 4.07 -13.86 13.53
C ALA A 109 3.82 -15.35 13.23
N CYS A 110 4.42 -15.87 12.15
CA CYS A 110 4.32 -17.29 11.80
C CYS A 110 4.94 -18.20 12.86
N ASN A 111 6.12 -17.85 13.44
CA ASN A 111 6.74 -18.63 14.50
C ASN A 111 5.89 -18.65 15.79
N GLU A 112 5.29 -17.51 16.16
CA GLU A 112 4.41 -17.45 17.32
C GLU A 112 3.15 -18.31 17.10
N LEU A 113 2.51 -18.22 15.94
CA LEU A 113 1.33 -19.05 15.60
C LEU A 113 1.64 -20.55 15.48
N ALA A 114 2.79 -20.89 14.91
CA ALA A 114 3.18 -22.30 14.73
C ALA A 114 3.35 -23.04 16.07
N ARG A 115 3.71 -22.34 17.16
CA ARG A 115 3.86 -22.92 18.50
C ARG A 115 2.55 -23.15 19.25
N LEU A 116 1.46 -22.53 18.78
CA LEU A 116 0.16 -22.68 19.44
C LEU A 116 -0.34 -24.14 19.35
N LYS A 117 -0.94 -24.62 20.43
CA LYS A 117 -1.56 -25.95 20.49
C LYS A 117 -2.97 -25.93 19.89
N THR A 118 -3.05 -25.51 18.63
CA THR A 118 -4.31 -25.43 17.91
C THR A 118 -4.79 -26.83 17.49
N LYS A 119 -6.11 -26.98 17.34
CA LYS A 119 -6.69 -28.14 16.66
C LYS A 119 -6.35 -28.04 15.17
N LYS A 120 -7.29 -27.92 14.30
CA LYS A 120 -7.06 -27.73 12.87
C LYS A 120 -7.37 -26.27 12.52
N GLN A 121 -6.41 -25.53 11.97
CA GLN A 121 -6.52 -24.09 11.74
C GLN A 121 -6.22 -23.74 10.28
N LEU A 122 -7.03 -22.85 9.68
CA LEU A 122 -6.72 -22.25 8.41
C LEU A 122 -5.91 -20.95 8.65
N VAL A 123 -4.68 -20.94 8.20
CA VAL A 123 -3.79 -19.76 8.26
C VAL A 123 -3.76 -19.09 6.90
N ILE A 124 -4.07 -17.80 6.86
CA ILE A 124 -4.09 -17.02 5.62
C ILE A 124 -3.13 -15.83 5.75
N VAL A 125 -2.16 -15.73 4.84
CA VAL A 125 -1.25 -14.60 4.75
C VAL A 125 -1.89 -13.52 3.87
N GLU A 126 -2.22 -12.38 4.48
CA GLU A 126 -2.75 -11.18 3.79
C GLU A 126 -1.62 -10.21 3.40
N SER A 127 -0.51 -10.28 4.12
CA SER A 127 0.67 -9.46 3.85
C SER A 127 1.17 -9.69 2.43
N THR A 128 1.58 -8.62 1.74
CA THR A 128 2.20 -8.72 0.41
C THR A 128 3.58 -9.34 0.54
N VAL A 129 3.84 -10.37 -0.26
CA VAL A 129 5.08 -11.15 -0.24
C VAL A 129 5.53 -11.51 -1.66
N ALA A 130 6.80 -11.88 -1.81
CA ALA A 130 7.34 -12.38 -3.07
C ALA A 130 6.83 -13.80 -3.38
N PRO A 131 6.72 -14.18 -4.69
CA PRO A 131 6.33 -15.52 -5.11
C PRO A 131 7.18 -16.61 -4.45
N GLY A 132 6.50 -17.62 -3.90
CA GLY A 132 7.14 -18.73 -3.19
C GLY A 132 7.40 -18.47 -1.70
N THR A 133 7.07 -17.30 -1.17
CA THR A 133 7.21 -17.03 0.28
C THR A 133 6.39 -17.99 1.12
N LEU A 134 5.14 -18.25 0.70
CA LEU A 134 4.28 -19.19 1.42
C LEU A 134 4.91 -20.59 1.49
N ARG A 135 5.42 -21.09 0.38
CA ARG A 135 6.02 -22.41 0.24
C ARG A 135 7.38 -22.55 0.90
N ASN A 136 8.26 -21.57 0.67
CA ASN A 136 9.68 -21.68 1.02
C ASN A 136 10.00 -21.11 2.40
N ILE A 137 9.13 -20.27 2.97
CA ILE A 137 9.35 -19.61 4.25
C ILE A 137 8.27 -19.98 5.26
N VAL A 138 6.98 -19.76 4.95
CA VAL A 138 5.90 -19.95 5.93
C VAL A 138 5.65 -21.41 6.23
N LEU A 139 5.47 -22.25 5.21
CA LEU A 139 5.24 -23.68 5.38
C LEU A 139 6.33 -24.38 6.22
N PRO A 140 7.64 -24.14 5.97
CA PRO A 140 8.71 -24.73 6.79
C PRO A 140 8.68 -24.31 8.26
N ILE A 141 8.21 -23.09 8.59
CA ILE A 141 8.08 -22.63 9.97
C ILE A 141 7.09 -23.53 10.74
N PHE A 142 5.92 -23.81 10.16
CA PHE A 142 4.93 -24.69 10.78
C PHE A 142 5.41 -26.15 10.84
N ALA A 143 6.06 -26.64 9.79
CA ALA A 143 6.62 -28.00 9.75
C ALA A 143 7.71 -28.21 10.81
N LYS A 144 8.54 -27.20 11.08
CA LYS A 144 9.58 -27.25 12.13
C LYS A 144 9.02 -27.43 13.53
N GLU A 145 7.82 -26.89 13.81
CA GLU A 145 7.11 -27.08 15.08
C GLU A 145 6.30 -28.38 15.09
N GLY A 146 6.54 -29.30 14.12
CA GLY A 146 5.93 -30.63 14.03
C GLY A 146 4.51 -30.64 13.47
N LYS A 147 4.01 -29.53 12.94
CA LYS A 147 2.68 -29.44 12.34
C LYS A 147 2.66 -29.98 10.91
N ARG A 148 1.60 -30.70 10.56
CA ARG A 148 1.40 -31.34 9.26
C ARG A 148 0.30 -30.64 8.48
N LEU A 149 0.64 -30.23 7.26
CA LEU A 149 -0.33 -29.64 6.33
C LEU A 149 -1.48 -30.64 6.04
N GLY A 150 -2.71 -30.13 6.01
CA GLY A 150 -3.91 -30.95 5.80
C GLY A 150 -4.41 -31.71 7.04
N GLU A 151 -3.56 -31.90 8.06
CA GLU A 151 -3.92 -32.58 9.32
C GLU A 151 -4.07 -31.57 10.48
N ASP A 152 -3.03 -30.78 10.73
CA ASP A 152 -2.96 -29.85 11.86
C ASP A 152 -3.26 -28.41 11.44
N PHE A 153 -3.02 -28.06 10.16
CA PHE A 153 -3.33 -26.75 9.61
C PHE A 153 -3.55 -26.80 8.09
N TYR A 154 -4.15 -25.72 7.56
CA TYR A 154 -4.22 -25.37 6.16
C TYR A 154 -3.51 -24.03 5.95
N LEU A 155 -3.00 -23.77 4.75
CA LEU A 155 -2.21 -22.58 4.49
C LEU A 155 -2.56 -21.95 3.14
N ALA A 156 -2.94 -20.67 3.17
CA ALA A 156 -3.29 -19.91 1.98
C ALA A 156 -2.68 -18.50 2.03
N VAL A 157 -2.64 -17.84 0.90
CA VAL A 157 -2.31 -16.43 0.74
C VAL A 157 -3.46 -15.71 0.05
N SER A 158 -3.74 -14.50 0.48
CA SER A 158 -4.75 -13.65 -0.13
C SER A 158 -4.32 -12.18 -0.02
N PRO A 159 -3.47 -11.70 -0.94
CA PRO A 159 -2.90 -10.37 -0.85
C PRO A 159 -3.99 -9.29 -0.86
N GLU A 160 -3.84 -8.26 -0.01
CA GLU A 160 -4.80 -7.18 0.10
C GLU A 160 -4.77 -6.27 -1.15
N ARG A 161 -5.96 -5.89 -1.65
CA ARG A 161 -6.14 -5.10 -2.88
C ARG A 161 -6.94 -3.81 -2.67
N VAL A 162 -7.44 -3.55 -1.46
CA VAL A 162 -8.26 -2.38 -1.16
C VAL A 162 -7.44 -1.08 -1.19
N ASP A 163 -8.00 -0.05 -1.82
CA ASP A 163 -7.48 1.31 -1.77
C ASP A 163 -8.11 2.06 -0.59
N PRO A 164 -7.32 2.39 0.41
CA PRO A 164 -7.79 3.07 1.61
C PRO A 164 -8.50 4.40 1.34
N GLY A 165 -9.72 4.54 1.86
CA GLY A 165 -10.56 5.73 1.69
C GLY A 165 -11.35 5.73 0.37
N ASN A 166 -11.24 4.71 -0.46
CA ASN A 166 -12.10 4.54 -1.62
C ASN A 166 -13.52 4.17 -1.19
N LYS A 167 -14.50 4.98 -1.58
CA LYS A 167 -15.91 4.79 -1.21
C LYS A 167 -16.67 3.87 -2.17
N VAL A 168 -16.15 3.64 -3.37
CA VAL A 168 -16.76 2.82 -4.42
C VAL A 168 -16.22 1.39 -4.34
N PHE A 169 -14.90 1.24 -4.33
CA PHE A 169 -14.24 -0.06 -4.26
C PHE A 169 -13.87 -0.38 -2.82
N THR A 170 -14.80 -1.00 -2.11
CA THR A 170 -14.65 -1.43 -0.71
C THR A 170 -14.04 -2.84 -0.64
N LEU A 171 -13.70 -3.31 0.56
CA LEU A 171 -13.26 -4.69 0.77
C LEU A 171 -14.29 -5.71 0.23
N LYS A 172 -15.59 -5.43 0.41
CA LYS A 172 -16.67 -6.31 -0.04
C LYS A 172 -16.78 -6.38 -1.56
N THR A 173 -16.68 -5.23 -2.24
CA THR A 173 -16.94 -5.09 -3.69
C THR A 173 -15.71 -5.26 -4.56
N THR A 174 -14.51 -5.31 -3.97
CA THR A 174 -13.26 -5.56 -4.69
C THR A 174 -13.02 -7.07 -4.78
N PRO A 175 -12.94 -7.67 -5.98
CA PRO A 175 -12.64 -9.10 -6.12
C PRO A 175 -11.36 -9.48 -5.38
N LYS A 176 -11.43 -10.53 -4.55
CA LYS A 176 -10.29 -10.98 -3.75
C LYS A 176 -9.62 -12.19 -4.40
N VAL A 177 -8.28 -12.15 -4.48
CA VAL A 177 -7.48 -13.25 -5.03
C VAL A 177 -7.04 -14.17 -3.89
N VAL A 178 -7.18 -15.47 -4.08
CA VAL A 178 -6.83 -16.51 -3.10
C VAL A 178 -5.96 -17.58 -3.76
N GLY A 179 -4.83 -17.88 -3.15
CA GLY A 179 -3.99 -19.02 -3.52
C GLY A 179 -3.71 -19.92 -2.33
N GLY A 180 -3.95 -21.21 -2.46
CA GLY A 180 -3.57 -22.19 -1.43
C GLY A 180 -2.21 -22.81 -1.68
N ILE A 181 -1.58 -23.33 -0.63
CA ILE A 181 -0.37 -24.16 -0.76
C ILE A 181 -0.70 -25.50 -1.42
N ASP A 182 -1.93 -25.93 -1.28
CA ASP A 182 -2.58 -27.06 -1.93
C ASP A 182 -4.04 -26.71 -2.28
N GLU A 183 -4.71 -27.60 -3.01
CA GLU A 183 -6.09 -27.41 -3.47
C GLU A 183 -7.08 -27.31 -2.30
N GLU A 184 -6.87 -28.06 -1.22
CA GLU A 184 -7.73 -28.04 -0.05
C GLU A 184 -7.64 -26.71 0.69
N SER A 185 -6.44 -26.21 0.90
CA SER A 185 -6.18 -24.89 1.49
C SER A 185 -6.80 -23.75 0.64
N ALA A 186 -6.66 -23.82 -0.68
CA ALA A 186 -7.29 -22.88 -1.60
C ALA A 186 -8.81 -22.87 -1.50
N LYS A 187 -9.42 -24.06 -1.50
CA LYS A 187 -10.87 -24.23 -1.37
C LYS A 187 -11.40 -23.65 -0.05
N LEU A 188 -10.80 -24.00 1.08
CA LEU A 188 -11.26 -23.52 2.39
C LEU A 188 -11.12 -21.99 2.53
N ALA A 189 -10.02 -21.42 2.04
CA ALA A 189 -9.83 -19.96 2.05
C ALA A 189 -10.84 -19.27 1.12
N THR A 190 -11.12 -19.84 -0.05
CA THR A 190 -12.15 -19.33 -0.98
C THR A 190 -13.54 -19.34 -0.34
N GLU A 191 -13.95 -20.46 0.24
CA GLU A 191 -15.23 -20.59 0.96
C GLU A 191 -15.33 -19.55 2.10
N PHE A 192 -14.26 -19.35 2.86
CA PHE A 192 -14.22 -18.38 3.94
C PHE A 192 -14.47 -16.96 3.42
N TYR A 193 -13.69 -16.48 2.43
CA TYR A 193 -13.87 -15.13 1.90
C TYR A 193 -15.20 -14.93 1.19
N SER A 194 -15.73 -15.93 0.48
CA SER A 194 -17.03 -15.88 -0.20
C SER A 194 -18.20 -15.61 0.75
N THR A 195 -18.01 -15.73 2.06
CA THR A 195 -19.05 -15.39 3.03
C THR A 195 -19.25 -13.89 3.22
N PHE A 196 -18.27 -13.04 2.85
CA PHE A 196 -18.35 -11.59 3.06
C PHE A 196 -17.72 -10.76 1.92
N ILE A 197 -17.13 -11.38 0.91
CA ILE A 197 -16.62 -10.76 -0.32
C ILE A 197 -17.52 -11.18 -1.48
N ASP A 198 -17.91 -10.23 -2.32
CA ASP A 198 -18.86 -10.48 -3.42
C ASP A 198 -18.27 -11.41 -4.50
N GLU A 199 -16.95 -11.34 -4.76
CA GLU A 199 -16.25 -12.15 -5.74
C GLU A 199 -14.90 -12.62 -5.19
N VAL A 200 -14.62 -13.92 -5.30
CA VAL A 200 -13.34 -14.52 -4.92
C VAL A 200 -12.76 -15.29 -6.10
N VAL A 201 -11.55 -14.91 -6.50
CA VAL A 201 -10.81 -15.52 -7.60
C VAL A 201 -9.78 -16.49 -7.03
N THR A 202 -10.01 -17.78 -7.18
CA THR A 202 -9.07 -18.81 -6.74
C THR A 202 -8.01 -19.06 -7.80
N THR A 203 -6.74 -19.00 -7.41
CA THR A 203 -5.61 -19.30 -8.31
C THR A 203 -5.17 -20.74 -8.18
N THR A 204 -4.48 -21.24 -9.21
CA THR A 204 -3.98 -22.63 -9.25
C THR A 204 -2.89 -22.90 -8.23
N THR A 205 -2.10 -21.91 -7.85
CA THR A 205 -1.04 -22.01 -6.85
C THR A 205 -0.95 -20.73 -6.01
N SER A 206 -0.33 -20.81 -4.84
CA SER A 206 -0.04 -19.63 -4.00
C SER A 206 0.85 -18.63 -4.72
N GLU A 207 1.81 -19.09 -5.51
CA GLU A 207 2.76 -18.26 -6.24
C GLU A 207 2.05 -17.35 -7.28
N VAL A 208 0.97 -17.84 -7.88
CA VAL A 208 0.14 -17.01 -8.80
C VAL A 208 -0.55 -15.88 -8.04
N ALA A 209 -1.10 -16.15 -6.85
CA ALA A 209 -1.72 -15.12 -6.03
C ALA A 209 -0.69 -14.10 -5.53
N GLU A 210 0.48 -14.55 -5.05
CA GLU A 210 1.58 -13.71 -4.60
C GLU A 210 2.07 -12.79 -5.73
N LEU A 211 2.30 -13.34 -6.94
CA LEU A 211 2.78 -12.57 -8.09
C LEU A 211 1.74 -11.59 -8.62
N SER A 212 0.45 -11.95 -8.60
CA SER A 212 -0.62 -11.08 -9.14
C SER A 212 -0.63 -9.71 -8.47
N LYS A 213 -0.47 -9.67 -7.15
CA LYS A 213 -0.40 -8.42 -6.38
C LYS A 213 0.83 -7.59 -6.74
N LEU A 214 1.98 -8.22 -6.85
CA LEU A 214 3.22 -7.52 -7.23
C LEU A 214 3.12 -6.98 -8.66
N LEU A 215 2.49 -7.72 -9.58
CA LEU A 215 2.26 -7.26 -10.94
C LEU A 215 1.36 -6.03 -10.98
N GLU A 216 0.24 -6.00 -10.22
CA GLU A 216 -0.65 -4.84 -10.14
C GLU A 216 0.08 -3.56 -9.72
N ASN A 217 0.89 -3.65 -8.67
CA ASN A 217 1.61 -2.49 -8.15
C ASN A 217 2.82 -2.10 -9.02
N THR A 218 3.50 -3.08 -9.63
CA THR A 218 4.57 -2.82 -10.61
C THR A 218 4.00 -2.15 -11.86
N PHE A 219 2.88 -2.63 -12.39
CA PHE A 219 2.18 -2.00 -13.51
C PHE A 219 1.88 -0.53 -13.22
N ARG A 220 1.38 -0.23 -12.03
CA ARG A 220 1.08 1.14 -11.62
C ARG A 220 2.35 2.01 -11.54
N LEU A 221 3.43 1.50 -10.93
CA LEU A 221 4.70 2.22 -10.86
C LEU A 221 5.26 2.50 -12.25
N VAL A 222 5.31 1.49 -13.12
CA VAL A 222 5.87 1.61 -14.49
C VAL A 222 5.11 2.67 -15.29
N ASN A 223 3.77 2.64 -15.25
CA ASN A 223 2.98 3.62 -16.01
C ASN A 223 3.09 5.04 -15.45
N ILE A 224 3.15 5.23 -14.13
CA ILE A 224 3.40 6.53 -13.52
C ILE A 224 4.81 7.03 -13.86
N SER A 225 5.81 6.14 -13.86
CA SER A 225 7.17 6.49 -14.25
C SER A 225 7.24 6.88 -15.72
N LEU A 226 6.59 6.15 -16.61
CA LEU A 226 6.51 6.46 -18.04
C LEU A 226 5.94 7.86 -18.28
N VAL A 227 4.80 8.21 -17.67
CA VAL A 227 4.21 9.55 -17.89
C VAL A 227 5.05 10.68 -17.28
N ASN A 228 5.77 10.43 -16.18
CA ASN A 228 6.74 11.39 -15.62
C ASN A 228 7.97 11.57 -16.53
N GLU A 229 8.44 10.52 -17.20
CA GLU A 229 9.51 10.61 -18.18
C GLU A 229 9.09 11.43 -19.41
N ILE A 230 7.91 11.10 -19.97
CA ILE A 230 7.33 11.84 -21.11
C ILE A 230 7.06 13.29 -20.74
N LYS A 231 6.63 13.58 -19.49
CA LYS A 231 6.49 14.95 -19.01
C LYS A 231 7.80 15.75 -19.16
N GLY A 232 8.93 15.15 -18.80
CA GLY A 232 10.22 15.81 -18.95
C GLY A 232 10.55 16.22 -20.40
N TYR A 233 10.09 15.44 -21.40
CA TYR A 233 10.16 15.81 -22.82
C TYR A 233 9.14 16.90 -23.16
N ALA A 234 7.88 16.72 -22.73
CA ALA A 234 6.79 17.66 -23.02
C ALA A 234 7.09 19.07 -22.51
N ASP A 235 7.63 19.20 -21.29
CA ASP A 235 8.05 20.46 -20.70
C ASP A 235 9.11 21.18 -21.57
N LYS A 236 10.09 20.43 -22.10
CA LYS A 236 11.12 21.00 -22.99
C LYS A 236 10.59 21.37 -24.37
N ALA A 237 9.57 20.67 -24.83
CA ALA A 237 8.92 20.89 -26.12
C ALA A 237 7.82 21.95 -26.07
N GLY A 238 7.48 22.49 -24.88
CA GLY A 238 6.37 23.44 -24.70
C GLY A 238 4.99 22.79 -24.88
N ILE A 239 4.86 21.49 -24.58
CA ILE A 239 3.62 20.71 -24.76
C ILE A 239 2.97 20.47 -23.40
N ASP A 240 1.66 20.73 -23.28
CA ASP A 240 0.90 20.39 -22.07
C ASP A 240 0.65 18.88 -21.98
N ILE A 241 1.43 18.18 -21.12
CA ILE A 241 1.32 16.75 -20.90
C ILE A 241 -0.06 16.32 -20.41
N TRP A 242 -0.76 17.17 -19.66
CA TRP A 242 -2.11 16.86 -19.15
C TRP A 242 -3.13 16.83 -20.29
N GLU A 243 -3.01 17.75 -21.25
CA GLU A 243 -3.82 17.75 -22.46
C GLU A 243 -3.52 16.51 -23.32
N VAL A 244 -2.24 16.16 -23.48
CA VAL A 244 -1.81 14.93 -24.20
C VAL A 244 -2.44 13.69 -23.59
N ILE A 245 -2.38 13.52 -22.26
CA ILE A 245 -2.94 12.36 -21.58
C ILE A 245 -4.47 12.34 -21.74
N ASN A 246 -5.14 13.47 -21.59
CA ASN A 246 -6.58 13.57 -21.77
C ASN A 246 -7.01 13.24 -23.21
N ALA A 247 -6.28 13.72 -24.19
CA ALA A 247 -6.50 13.36 -25.60
C ALA A 247 -6.31 11.86 -25.84
N ALA A 248 -5.21 11.28 -25.33
CA ALA A 248 -4.96 9.85 -25.43
C ALA A 248 -6.04 9.00 -24.74
N ALA A 249 -6.59 9.47 -23.62
CA ALA A 249 -7.64 8.80 -22.86
C ALA A 249 -9.00 8.74 -23.58
N THR A 250 -9.19 9.52 -24.65
CA THR A 250 -10.40 9.40 -25.50
C THR A 250 -10.44 8.09 -26.28
N LYS A 251 -9.29 7.40 -26.41
CA LYS A 251 -9.25 6.08 -27.02
C LYS A 251 -9.88 5.05 -26.07
N PRO A 252 -10.97 4.36 -26.45
CA PRO A 252 -11.75 3.53 -25.54
C PRO A 252 -11.09 2.17 -25.18
N PHE A 253 -9.91 1.87 -25.72
CA PHE A 253 -9.19 0.62 -25.52
C PHE A 253 -7.69 0.81 -25.55
N ALA A 254 -6.94 -0.09 -24.91
CA ALA A 254 -5.47 -0.19 -24.93
C ALA A 254 -4.72 1.08 -24.41
N PHE A 255 -5.43 1.97 -23.67
CA PHE A 255 -4.82 3.07 -22.96
C PHE A 255 -5.54 3.25 -21.61
N MET A 256 -4.77 3.18 -20.54
CA MET A 256 -5.23 3.50 -19.18
C MET A 256 -4.52 4.76 -18.74
N PRO A 257 -5.25 5.88 -18.51
CA PRO A 257 -4.61 7.15 -18.17
C PRO A 257 -3.91 7.08 -16.81
N HIS A 258 -2.66 7.51 -16.79
CA HIS A 258 -1.88 7.81 -15.61
C HIS A 258 -1.39 9.25 -15.74
N TYR A 259 -1.26 9.92 -14.61
CA TYR A 259 -0.90 11.34 -14.58
C TYR A 259 0.45 11.53 -13.89
N PRO A 260 1.25 12.50 -14.35
CA PRO A 260 2.53 12.83 -13.72
C PRO A 260 2.33 13.37 -12.31
N GLY A 261 3.40 13.36 -11.54
CA GLY A 261 3.40 13.87 -10.17
C GLY A 261 4.79 13.87 -9.55
N PRO A 262 4.90 14.19 -8.26
CA PRO A 262 6.18 14.34 -7.56
C PRO A 262 6.87 13.02 -7.25
N GLY A 263 6.32 11.93 -7.71
CA GLY A 263 6.67 10.56 -7.38
C GLY A 263 5.53 9.83 -6.69
N VAL A 264 5.67 8.51 -6.58
CA VAL A 264 4.73 7.66 -5.83
C VAL A 264 5.21 7.52 -4.39
N GLY A 265 4.26 7.54 -3.48
CA GLY A 265 4.46 7.29 -2.07
C GLY A 265 3.53 6.19 -1.56
N GLY A 266 3.43 6.07 -0.25
CA GLY A 266 2.65 5.03 0.42
C GLY A 266 3.41 3.72 0.57
N HIS A 267 2.79 2.78 1.25
CA HIS A 267 3.44 1.54 1.69
C HIS A 267 3.54 0.46 0.61
N CYS A 268 2.83 0.59 -0.52
CA CYS A 268 2.73 -0.50 -1.51
C CYS A 268 3.52 -0.21 -2.79
N ILE A 269 3.21 0.90 -3.51
CA ILE A 269 3.76 1.11 -4.86
C ILE A 269 5.28 1.31 -4.88
N PRO A 270 5.93 2.01 -3.91
CA PRO A 270 7.39 2.09 -3.88
C PRO A 270 8.08 0.85 -3.28
N VAL A 271 7.32 -0.09 -2.71
CA VAL A 271 7.83 -1.27 -1.96
C VAL A 271 7.69 -2.56 -2.77
N ASP A 272 6.48 -2.87 -3.23
CA ASP A 272 6.16 -4.16 -3.85
C ASP A 272 6.99 -4.47 -5.12
N PRO A 273 7.30 -3.49 -6.02
CA PRO A 273 8.17 -3.74 -7.16
C PRO A 273 9.61 -4.12 -6.76
N VAL A 274 10.08 -3.70 -5.58
CA VAL A 274 11.39 -4.10 -5.06
C VAL A 274 11.36 -5.57 -4.64
N TYR A 275 10.26 -6.02 -3.99
CA TYR A 275 10.05 -7.45 -3.70
C TYR A 275 10.14 -8.31 -4.96
N LEU A 276 9.48 -7.86 -6.05
CA LEU A 276 9.51 -8.57 -7.32
C LEU A 276 10.91 -8.56 -7.94
N LEU A 277 11.61 -7.41 -7.90
CA LEU A 277 12.95 -7.25 -8.47
C LEU A 277 13.96 -8.15 -7.75
N GLU A 278 13.93 -8.18 -6.42
CA GLU A 278 14.86 -9.01 -5.63
C GLU A 278 14.58 -10.51 -5.83
N GLU A 279 13.31 -10.93 -5.86
CA GLU A 279 12.98 -12.33 -6.14
C GLU A 279 13.41 -12.76 -7.55
N ALA A 280 13.19 -11.91 -8.57
CA ALA A 280 13.61 -12.19 -9.94
C ALA A 280 15.14 -12.40 -10.05
N LYS A 281 15.94 -11.62 -9.31
CA LYS A 281 17.40 -11.80 -9.24
C LYS A 281 17.78 -13.19 -8.71
N THR A 282 17.06 -13.73 -7.75
CA THR A 282 17.31 -15.10 -7.24
C THR A 282 17.09 -16.18 -8.31
N LYS A 283 16.28 -15.86 -9.33
CA LYS A 283 16.01 -16.74 -10.49
C LYS A 283 16.92 -16.43 -11.69
N GLY A 284 17.85 -15.47 -11.55
CA GLY A 284 18.72 -15.05 -12.65
C GLY A 284 18.00 -14.24 -13.73
N VAL A 285 16.89 -13.57 -13.38
CA VAL A 285 16.09 -12.76 -14.32
C VAL A 285 16.26 -11.27 -13.99
N ASP A 286 16.64 -10.48 -14.98
CA ASP A 286 16.73 -9.03 -14.87
C ASP A 286 15.43 -8.36 -15.31
N LEU A 287 14.77 -7.66 -14.39
CA LEU A 287 13.56 -6.89 -14.67
C LEU A 287 13.90 -5.42 -14.96
N ASN A 288 14.48 -5.16 -16.14
CA ASN A 288 15.02 -3.84 -16.50
C ASN A 288 13.97 -2.73 -16.50
N ILE A 289 12.76 -2.96 -16.99
CA ILE A 289 11.66 -1.98 -16.98
C ILE A 289 11.29 -1.60 -15.53
N THR A 290 11.12 -2.59 -14.67
CA THR A 290 10.80 -2.38 -13.25
C THR A 290 11.91 -1.61 -12.55
N LYS A 291 13.17 -1.99 -12.77
CA LYS A 291 14.34 -1.31 -12.22
C LYS A 291 14.39 0.16 -12.65
N SER A 292 14.27 0.43 -13.94
CA SER A 292 14.27 1.80 -14.48
C SER A 292 13.12 2.64 -13.92
N ALA A 293 11.94 2.05 -13.72
CA ALA A 293 10.80 2.75 -13.12
C ALA A 293 11.06 3.12 -11.66
N ILE A 294 11.67 2.22 -10.86
CA ILE A 294 12.07 2.50 -9.48
C ILE A 294 13.08 3.65 -9.44
N GLU A 295 14.14 3.55 -10.24
CA GLU A 295 15.21 4.55 -10.31
C GLU A 295 14.67 5.92 -10.74
N LEU A 296 13.81 5.98 -11.75
CA LEU A 296 13.18 7.22 -12.18
C LEU A 296 12.37 7.86 -11.05
N ASN A 297 11.53 7.06 -10.38
CA ASN A 297 10.70 7.56 -9.27
C ASN A 297 11.54 8.18 -8.16
N GLU A 298 12.71 7.63 -7.86
CA GLU A 298 13.62 8.16 -6.85
C GLU A 298 14.27 9.50 -7.25
N THR A 299 14.40 9.76 -8.55
CA THR A 299 14.98 11.03 -9.04
C THR A 299 14.01 12.21 -9.01
N LEU A 300 12.69 11.97 -8.96
CA LEU A 300 11.68 13.03 -9.12
C LEU A 300 11.77 14.11 -8.04
N SER A 301 11.98 13.73 -6.79
CA SER A 301 12.12 14.70 -5.69
C SER A 301 13.29 15.67 -5.91
N ARG A 302 14.42 15.17 -6.40
CA ARG A 302 15.59 15.98 -6.76
C ARG A 302 15.28 16.94 -7.91
N LYS A 303 14.63 16.45 -8.97
CA LYS A 303 14.25 17.30 -10.13
C LYS A 303 13.35 18.46 -9.73
N ILE A 304 12.40 18.26 -8.80
CA ILE A 304 11.52 19.31 -8.28
C ILE A 304 12.34 20.36 -7.51
N VAL A 305 13.32 19.96 -6.71
CA VAL A 305 14.18 20.91 -5.98
C VAL A 305 15.12 21.66 -6.92
N GLU A 306 15.65 20.98 -7.95
CA GLU A 306 16.43 21.62 -9.02
C GLU A 306 15.61 22.67 -9.76
N GLU A 307 14.36 22.38 -10.13
CA GLU A 307 13.43 23.33 -10.74
C GLU A 307 13.14 24.52 -9.82
N ALA A 308 12.96 24.30 -8.51
CA ALA A 308 12.80 25.38 -7.55
C ALA A 308 14.04 26.29 -7.50
N LYS A 309 15.24 25.74 -7.57
CA LYS A 309 16.50 26.52 -7.63
C LYS A 309 16.59 27.34 -8.93
N GLU A 310 16.31 26.71 -10.06
CA GLU A 310 16.31 27.39 -11.37
C GLU A 310 15.32 28.55 -11.40
N THR A 311 14.10 28.33 -10.87
CA THR A 311 13.05 29.34 -10.76
C THR A 311 13.48 30.56 -9.93
N LEU A 312 14.31 30.35 -8.91
CA LEU A 312 14.81 31.38 -7.99
C LEU A 312 16.17 31.94 -8.40
N ASN A 313 16.71 31.60 -9.56
CA ASN A 313 18.05 31.97 -9.95
C ASN A 313 18.26 33.52 -9.85
N GLY A 314 19.15 33.93 -8.93
CA GLY A 314 19.50 35.30 -8.67
C GLY A 314 18.57 36.11 -7.73
N TYR A 315 17.42 35.54 -7.30
CA TYR A 315 16.43 36.27 -6.46
C TYR A 315 16.71 36.29 -4.96
N THR A 316 17.66 35.51 -4.46
CA THR A 316 17.80 35.31 -3.00
C THR A 316 18.82 36.23 -2.34
N ASN A 317 19.60 37.04 -3.11
CA ASN A 317 20.61 37.97 -2.61
C ASN A 317 21.53 37.35 -1.52
N GLY A 318 21.95 36.11 -1.70
CA GLY A 318 22.84 35.38 -0.77
C GLY A 318 22.17 34.84 0.50
N ARG A 319 20.89 35.09 0.75
CA ARG A 319 20.15 34.47 1.86
C ARG A 319 19.63 33.09 1.49
N LYS A 320 19.36 32.24 2.51
CA LYS A 320 18.71 30.94 2.31
C LYS A 320 17.27 31.14 1.78
N PRO A 321 16.91 30.57 0.62
CA PRO A 321 15.56 30.69 0.08
C PRO A 321 14.55 29.94 0.96
N LYS A 322 13.30 30.41 0.97
CA LYS A 322 12.20 29.84 1.72
C LYS A 322 11.26 29.10 0.80
N MET A 323 11.06 27.81 1.09
CA MET A 323 10.15 26.93 0.36
C MET A 323 8.96 26.56 1.24
N LEU A 324 7.75 26.69 0.71
CA LEU A 324 6.54 26.17 1.34
C LEU A 324 6.05 24.95 0.56
N LEU A 325 6.02 23.78 1.22
CA LEU A 325 5.42 22.57 0.67
C LEU A 325 3.93 22.55 0.99
N ILE A 326 3.10 22.30 -0.01
CA ILE A 326 1.65 22.12 0.14
C ILE A 326 1.31 20.65 0.00
N GLY A 327 0.83 20.06 1.11
CA GLY A 327 0.53 18.63 1.21
C GLY A 327 1.75 17.77 1.56
N LEU A 328 1.76 17.23 2.79
CA LEU A 328 2.78 16.27 3.23
C LEU A 328 2.33 14.80 3.11
N ALA A 329 1.02 14.55 3.14
CA ALA A 329 0.48 13.20 2.95
C ALA A 329 0.81 12.69 1.54
N TYR A 330 0.96 11.37 1.37
CA TYR A 330 1.27 10.80 0.05
C TYR A 330 0.07 10.80 -0.91
N LYS A 331 -1.15 10.94 -0.40
CA LYS A 331 -2.38 11.03 -1.20
C LYS A 331 -3.38 12.05 -0.65
N PRO A 332 -4.30 12.57 -1.50
CA PRO A 332 -5.31 13.54 -1.09
C PRO A 332 -6.19 13.05 0.06
N ASN A 333 -6.62 13.99 0.92
CA ASN A 333 -7.60 13.78 1.99
C ASN A 333 -7.22 12.66 2.97
N SER A 334 -5.92 12.52 3.25
CA SER A 334 -5.33 11.54 4.15
C SER A 334 -4.27 12.21 5.03
N SER A 335 -4.04 11.66 6.22
CA SER A 335 -2.93 12.05 7.11
C SER A 335 -1.70 11.13 6.97
N ASP A 336 -1.72 10.17 6.05
CA ASP A 336 -0.64 9.18 5.90
C ASP A 336 0.55 9.77 5.14
N THR A 337 1.68 9.88 5.84
CA THR A 337 2.93 10.45 5.31
C THR A 337 3.98 9.39 4.98
N ARG A 338 3.66 8.09 5.10
CA ARG A 338 4.62 7.00 4.84
C ARG A 338 5.11 7.04 3.40
N GLU A 339 6.43 6.98 3.22
CA GLU A 339 7.10 7.06 1.90
C GLU A 339 6.60 8.24 1.03
N SER A 340 6.10 9.32 1.66
CA SER A 340 5.60 10.48 0.91
C SER A 340 6.71 11.15 0.10
N PRO A 341 6.49 11.45 -1.18
CA PRO A 341 7.40 12.27 -1.97
C PRO A 341 7.70 13.64 -1.34
N ALA A 342 6.76 14.19 -0.59
CA ALA A 342 6.94 15.46 0.09
C ALA A 342 8.08 15.43 1.12
N LEU A 343 8.27 14.31 1.80
CA LEU A 343 9.37 14.14 2.76
C LEU A 343 10.72 14.08 2.05
N LYS A 344 10.79 13.38 0.92
CA LYS A 344 12.01 13.31 0.10
C LYS A 344 12.35 14.69 -0.51
N ILE A 345 11.34 15.44 -0.96
CA ILE A 345 11.52 16.84 -1.42
C ILE A 345 12.00 17.71 -0.26
N TRP A 346 11.44 17.54 0.94
CA TRP A 346 11.88 18.28 2.13
C TRP A 346 13.37 18.04 2.41
N GLU A 347 13.76 16.78 2.54
CA GLU A 347 15.16 16.40 2.84
C GLU A 347 16.11 16.94 1.77
N GLN A 348 15.78 16.77 0.49
CA GLN A 348 16.56 17.29 -0.63
C GLN A 348 16.65 18.83 -0.60
N ALA A 349 15.53 19.51 -0.36
CA ALA A 349 15.51 20.98 -0.32
C ALA A 349 16.36 21.53 0.86
N VAL A 350 16.29 20.89 2.03
CA VAL A 350 17.14 21.26 3.17
C VAL A 350 18.61 21.06 2.85
N SER A 351 18.99 19.94 2.22
CA SER A 351 20.37 19.67 1.81
C SER A 351 20.89 20.68 0.79
N GLU A 352 20.00 21.23 -0.05
CA GLU A 352 20.28 22.29 -1.03
C GLU A 352 20.20 23.71 -0.46
N GLY A 353 20.03 23.85 0.87
CA GLY A 353 20.10 25.10 1.59
C GLY A 353 18.80 25.88 1.72
N PHE A 354 17.66 25.30 1.35
CA PHE A 354 16.35 25.93 1.57
C PHE A 354 15.96 25.92 3.06
N LYS A 355 15.20 26.96 3.47
CA LYS A 355 14.38 26.93 4.67
C LYS A 355 13.01 26.38 4.29
N VAL A 356 12.70 25.14 4.69
CA VAL A 356 11.47 24.46 4.32
C VAL A 356 10.43 24.61 5.43
N SER A 357 9.21 24.91 5.05
CA SER A 357 8.00 24.86 5.87
C SER A 357 6.89 24.14 5.10
N TYR A 358 5.80 23.77 5.78
CA TYR A 358 4.70 23.10 5.10
C TYR A 358 3.33 23.55 5.58
N TYR A 359 2.35 23.30 4.71
CA TYR A 359 0.93 23.29 5.02
C TYR A 359 0.32 21.95 4.58
N ASP A 360 -0.39 21.32 5.50
CA ASP A 360 -1.21 20.14 5.20
C ASP A 360 -2.39 20.11 6.20
N PRO A 361 -3.66 20.18 5.73
CA PRO A 361 -4.82 20.22 6.61
C PRO A 361 -5.03 18.95 7.43
N HIS A 362 -4.40 17.83 7.04
CA HIS A 362 -4.53 16.53 7.67
C HIS A 362 -3.30 16.15 8.51
N VAL A 363 -2.19 16.91 8.43
CA VAL A 363 -0.93 16.64 9.14
C VAL A 363 -0.53 17.85 9.98
N PRO A 364 -1.12 18.05 11.17
CA PRO A 364 -0.87 19.24 11.99
C PRO A 364 0.56 19.33 12.54
N LYS A 365 1.20 18.17 12.76
CA LYS A 365 2.59 18.09 13.25
C LYS A 365 3.31 16.90 12.62
N LEU A 366 4.58 17.07 12.29
CA LEU A 366 5.46 16.00 11.82
C LEU A 366 6.90 16.27 12.26
N ASN A 367 7.54 15.29 12.91
CA ASN A 367 8.97 15.32 13.30
C ASN A 367 9.40 16.64 13.99
N GLY A 368 8.57 17.17 14.89
CA GLY A 368 8.83 18.42 15.61
C GLY A 368 8.46 19.70 14.84
N TYR A 369 8.10 19.61 13.57
CA TYR A 369 7.61 20.73 12.77
C TYR A 369 6.09 20.87 12.91
N THR A 370 5.60 22.11 12.91
CA THR A 370 4.17 22.42 12.97
C THR A 370 3.71 22.94 11.61
N CYS A 371 2.54 22.49 11.17
CA CYS A 371 1.86 22.97 9.99
C CYS A 371 1.69 24.49 10.05
N GLN A 372 2.09 25.21 8.99
CA GLN A 372 1.92 26.65 8.88
C GLN A 372 0.50 26.96 8.37
N PRO A 373 -0.19 27.99 8.87
CA PRO A 373 -1.44 28.40 8.25
C PRO A 373 -1.17 29.04 6.86
N ILE A 374 -2.13 28.89 5.94
CA ILE A 374 -2.09 29.63 4.68
C ILE A 374 -2.74 31.00 4.91
N THR A 375 -1.91 32.03 5.05
CA THR A 375 -2.31 33.42 5.13
C THR A 375 -1.48 34.26 4.16
N ARG A 376 -2.01 35.42 3.73
CA ARG A 376 -1.27 36.35 2.85
C ARG A 376 0.09 36.71 3.43
N GLU A 377 0.20 36.90 4.75
CA GLU A 377 1.46 37.22 5.44
C GLU A 377 2.48 36.09 5.37
N ILE A 378 2.05 34.85 5.56
CA ILE A 378 2.92 33.67 5.49
C ILE A 378 3.38 33.43 4.05
N LEU A 379 2.45 33.53 3.10
CA LEU A 379 2.75 33.38 1.67
C LEU A 379 3.70 34.46 1.16
N ALA A 380 3.52 35.73 1.58
CA ALA A 380 4.41 36.82 1.21
C ALA A 380 5.87 36.58 1.62
N LYS A 381 6.12 35.84 2.69
CA LYS A 381 7.45 35.50 3.20
C LYS A 381 8.13 34.35 2.47
N GLN A 382 7.41 33.61 1.62
CA GLN A 382 7.98 32.52 0.83
C GLN A 382 8.65 33.01 -0.43
N ASP A 383 9.60 32.27 -0.93
CA ASP A 383 10.25 32.50 -2.21
C ASP A 383 9.70 31.61 -3.31
N VAL A 384 9.34 30.36 -2.95
CA VAL A 384 8.72 29.39 -3.84
C VAL A 384 7.71 28.54 -3.07
N ILE A 385 6.65 28.16 -3.75
CA ILE A 385 5.62 27.23 -3.24
C ILE A 385 5.66 25.98 -4.10
N VAL A 386 5.63 24.78 -3.47
CA VAL A 386 5.61 23.51 -4.18
C VAL A 386 4.35 22.75 -3.76
N ILE A 387 3.45 22.50 -4.69
CA ILE A 387 2.25 21.68 -4.44
C ILE A 387 2.62 20.23 -4.70
N VAL A 388 2.69 19.43 -3.63
CA VAL A 388 3.04 18.00 -3.66
C VAL A 388 1.80 17.13 -3.62
N THR A 389 0.86 17.44 -2.72
CA THR A 389 -0.41 16.74 -2.63
C THR A 389 -1.57 17.72 -2.59
N HIS A 390 -2.54 17.50 -3.46
CA HIS A 390 -3.72 18.34 -3.58
C HIS A 390 -4.83 17.82 -2.67
N HIS A 391 -5.08 18.49 -1.55
CA HIS A 391 -6.25 18.24 -0.71
C HIS A 391 -7.41 19.14 -1.11
N GLU A 392 -8.64 18.70 -0.85
CA GLU A 392 -9.85 19.48 -1.14
C GLU A 392 -9.91 20.78 -0.32
N ASN A 393 -9.36 20.77 0.89
CA ASN A 393 -9.41 21.90 1.83
C ASN A 393 -8.22 22.87 1.69
N ILE A 394 -7.49 22.88 0.58
CA ILE A 394 -6.43 23.86 0.31
C ILE A 394 -7.06 25.12 -0.29
N PRO A 395 -6.81 26.32 0.27
CA PRO A 395 -7.29 27.58 -0.29
C PRO A 395 -6.43 28.03 -1.50
N TYR A 396 -6.66 27.40 -2.66
CA TYR A 396 -5.87 27.62 -3.88
C TYR A 396 -5.92 29.08 -4.38
N GLU A 397 -7.04 29.77 -4.16
CA GLU A 397 -7.22 31.17 -4.50
C GLU A 397 -6.17 32.04 -3.80
N LEU A 398 -5.90 31.79 -2.51
CA LEU A 398 -4.87 32.53 -1.78
C LEU A 398 -3.46 32.22 -2.29
N LEU A 399 -3.21 31.02 -2.80
CA LEU A 399 -1.92 30.70 -3.42
C LEU A 399 -1.73 31.46 -4.72
N ASP A 400 -2.77 31.60 -5.54
CA ASP A 400 -2.75 32.38 -6.78
C ASP A 400 -2.55 33.87 -6.51
N GLU A 401 -3.32 34.44 -5.55
CA GLU A 401 -3.22 35.84 -5.15
C GLU A 401 -1.85 36.23 -4.59
N ALA A 402 -1.11 35.26 -4.01
CA ALA A 402 0.19 35.50 -3.41
C ALA A 402 1.25 35.99 -4.41
N GLY A 403 1.07 35.75 -5.71
CA GLY A 403 1.99 36.17 -6.78
C GLY A 403 3.39 35.58 -6.65
N LYS A 404 3.53 34.43 -5.99
CA LYS A 404 4.79 33.71 -5.81
C LYS A 404 4.97 32.65 -6.89
N PRO A 405 6.21 32.26 -7.23
CA PRO A 405 6.45 31.10 -8.06
C PRO A 405 5.84 29.85 -7.43
N ILE A 406 5.06 29.11 -8.22
CA ILE A 406 4.41 27.87 -7.80
C ILE A 406 4.88 26.73 -8.71
N ILE A 407 5.45 25.70 -8.11
CA ILE A 407 5.71 24.42 -8.78
C ILE A 407 4.53 23.51 -8.45
N ASP A 408 3.64 23.34 -9.41
CA ASP A 408 2.44 22.52 -9.26
C ASP A 408 2.64 21.13 -9.86
N THR A 409 2.96 20.16 -9.03
CA THR A 409 3.19 18.77 -9.47
C THR A 409 1.88 18.01 -9.74
N ARG A 410 0.73 18.63 -9.48
CA ARG A 410 -0.61 17.97 -9.53
C ARG A 410 -1.59 18.63 -10.47
N ASN A 411 -1.18 19.69 -11.17
CA ASN A 411 -2.06 20.48 -12.04
C ASN A 411 -3.29 21.08 -11.30
N SER A 412 -3.11 21.37 -10.01
CA SER A 412 -4.19 21.84 -9.14
C SER A 412 -4.53 23.30 -9.41
N MET A 413 -3.56 24.07 -9.92
CA MET A 413 -3.70 25.50 -10.20
C MET A 413 -4.29 25.83 -11.57
N ARG A 414 -4.51 24.82 -12.43
CA ARG A 414 -5.02 25.03 -13.80
C ARG A 414 -6.28 25.89 -13.90
N LYS A 415 -7.12 25.85 -12.87
CA LYS A 415 -8.40 26.60 -12.83
C LYS A 415 -8.23 28.06 -12.41
N PHE A 416 -7.10 28.41 -11.77
CA PHE A 416 -6.93 29.67 -11.06
C PHE A 416 -6.11 30.69 -11.86
N SER A 417 -5.04 30.28 -12.53
CA SER A 417 -4.25 31.26 -13.32
C SER A 417 -3.50 30.58 -14.46
N LYS A 418 -3.78 31.04 -15.69
CA LYS A 418 -2.99 30.64 -16.86
C LYS A 418 -1.64 31.37 -16.93
N ASP A 419 -1.54 32.56 -16.34
CA ASP A 419 -0.40 33.47 -16.54
C ASP A 419 0.70 33.32 -15.46
N LYS A 420 0.41 32.63 -14.35
CA LYS A 420 1.32 32.48 -13.21
C LYS A 420 1.86 31.06 -13.00
N LEU A 421 1.44 30.11 -13.82
CA LEU A 421 1.95 28.75 -13.81
C LEU A 421 3.30 28.76 -14.52
N PHE A 422 4.38 28.70 -13.78
CA PHE A 422 5.76 28.65 -14.28
C PHE A 422 6.11 27.40 -15.09
N TRP A 423 5.13 26.61 -15.45
CA TRP A 423 5.31 25.34 -16.14
C TRP A 423 5.51 25.45 -17.65
N LEU A 424 5.05 26.53 -18.29
CA LEU A 424 4.97 26.58 -19.76
C LEU A 424 5.67 27.78 -20.42
N GLU A 425 5.95 28.88 -19.71
CA GLU A 425 6.22 30.14 -20.42
C GLU A 425 7.69 30.64 -20.45
N ARG A 426 8.65 29.95 -19.82
CA ARG A 426 10.04 30.44 -19.81
C ARG A 426 10.94 29.94 -20.95
N ARG A 427 10.42 29.40 -22.04
CA ARG A 427 11.30 28.88 -23.11
C ARG A 427 10.93 29.31 -24.53
N ILE A 428 10.16 30.37 -24.73
CA ILE A 428 9.96 30.96 -26.05
C ILE A 428 10.39 32.45 -25.96
N SER A 429 11.59 32.68 -25.46
CA SER A 429 12.28 33.95 -25.66
C SER A 429 13.78 33.70 -25.74
#